data_5f37a2ed724d9f00929ae5705af01b8d
#
_entry.id   5f37a2ed724d9f00929ae5705af01b8d
#
_cell.length_a   1.000
_cell.length_b   1.000
_cell.length_c   1.000
_cell.angle_alpha   90.00
_cell.angle_beta   90.00
_cell.angle_gamma   90.00
#
_symmetry.space_group_name_H-M   'P 1'
#
loop_
_entity.id
_entity.type
_entity.pdbx_description
1 polymer ?
#
loop_
_entity_poly.entity_id
_entity_poly.type
_entity_poly.pdbx_seq_one_letter_code
_entity_poly.pdbx_strand_id
1 'polypeptide(L)'
;MWDKTSSDPRYASSVDVQWDDVYRALRNLKSGNPDLKVGLMNFNSTEYGSWTQLLPDSHVSIIRLEHAQDSITWQTLYPEWIDEEEETEIPSCPSLPEPNVRKGVRFDVIAVKLPCTRVAGWSRDVARLHLQLSAAKLAVASSKRNHKVHVLFVSDCFPIPNLFPCKNLVRHEGNAWLYSPDSKALREKLRLPVGSCELAVPLKAKCKLLIY
;
A
#
# COMPACT_ATOMS: atom_id res chain seq x y z
N MET A 1 -11.71 -16.61 13.51
CA MET A 1 -12.25 -15.64 14.47
C MET A 1 -11.94 -14.26 13.91
N TRP A 2 -12.94 -13.58 13.35
CA TRP A 2 -12.81 -12.21 12.86
C TRP A 2 -12.78 -11.31 14.06
N ASP A 3 -11.60 -10.79 14.37
CA ASP A 3 -11.43 -9.87 15.48
C ASP A 3 -12.14 -8.56 15.11
N LYS A 4 -13.04 -8.09 15.96
CA LYS A 4 -13.61 -6.75 15.91
C LYS A 4 -12.53 -5.76 16.36
N THR A 5 -11.38 -5.74 15.70
CA THR A 5 -10.48 -4.62 15.85
C THR A 5 -11.22 -3.40 15.33
N SER A 6 -11.38 -2.41 16.19
CA SER A 6 -11.92 -1.09 15.91
C SER A 6 -11.52 -0.67 14.50
N SER A 7 -12.47 -0.62 13.58
CA SER A 7 -12.18 -0.21 12.21
C SER A 7 -11.88 1.28 12.26
N ASP A 8 -10.61 1.63 12.18
CA ASP A 8 -10.21 3.03 12.05
C ASP A 8 -10.89 3.64 10.82
N PRO A 9 -11.73 4.66 10.99
CA PRO A 9 -12.52 5.23 9.90
C PRO A 9 -11.66 5.79 8.75
N ARG A 10 -10.40 6.12 9.00
CA ARG A 10 -9.46 6.59 7.97
C ARG A 10 -9.19 5.51 6.93
N TYR A 11 -9.22 4.22 7.31
CA TYR A 11 -9.02 3.08 6.42
C TYR A 11 -10.33 2.56 5.80
N ALA A 12 -11.48 3.03 6.31
CA ALA A 12 -12.76 2.64 5.76
C ALA A 12 -12.88 3.11 4.30
N SER A 13 -13.26 2.21 3.41
CA SER A 13 -13.50 2.51 2.01
C SER A 13 -14.98 2.31 1.69
N SER A 14 -15.62 3.38 1.23
CA SER A 14 -17.00 3.36 0.70
C SER A 14 -17.08 2.92 -0.75
N VAL A 15 -15.93 2.58 -1.36
CA VAL A 15 -15.87 2.14 -2.75
C VAL A 15 -16.62 0.82 -2.89
N ASP A 16 -17.62 0.78 -3.77
CA ASP A 16 -18.32 -0.44 -4.15
C ASP A 16 -17.46 -1.23 -5.15
N VAL A 17 -17.13 -2.48 -4.79
CA VAL A 17 -16.28 -3.32 -5.62
C VAL A 17 -17.06 -3.83 -6.82
N GLN A 18 -16.70 -3.38 -8.01
CA GLN A 18 -17.26 -3.88 -9.26
C GLN A 18 -16.58 -5.19 -9.64
N TRP A 19 -17.16 -6.31 -9.23
CA TRP A 19 -16.54 -7.64 -9.35
C TRP A 19 -16.26 -8.05 -10.79
N ASP A 20 -17.11 -7.65 -11.74
CA ASP A 20 -16.88 -7.89 -13.17
C ASP A 20 -15.65 -7.16 -13.68
N ASP A 21 -15.39 -5.93 -13.17
CA ASP A 21 -14.21 -5.15 -13.52
C ASP A 21 -12.95 -5.79 -12.94
N VAL A 22 -13.02 -6.23 -11.70
CA VAL A 22 -11.94 -7.00 -11.05
C VAL A 22 -11.62 -8.27 -11.83
N TYR A 23 -12.64 -9.03 -12.23
CA TYR A 23 -12.46 -10.22 -13.03
C TYR A 23 -11.81 -9.92 -14.39
N ARG A 24 -12.32 -8.90 -15.11
CA ARG A 24 -11.74 -8.47 -16.38
C ARG A 24 -10.28 -8.04 -16.24
N ALA A 25 -9.94 -7.36 -15.16
CA ALA A 25 -8.56 -6.96 -14.88
C ALA A 25 -7.63 -8.17 -14.68
N LEU A 26 -8.10 -9.22 -14.01
CA LEU A 26 -7.27 -10.38 -13.61
C LEU A 26 -7.31 -11.56 -14.57
N ARG A 27 -8.26 -11.64 -15.51
CA ARG A 27 -8.51 -12.83 -16.32
C ARG A 27 -7.28 -13.40 -17.04
N ASN A 28 -6.42 -12.51 -17.55
CA ASN A 28 -5.21 -12.95 -18.27
C ASN A 28 -4.17 -13.56 -17.32
N LEU A 29 -4.08 -13.07 -16.09
CA LEU A 29 -3.20 -13.63 -15.06
C LEU A 29 -3.69 -14.99 -14.62
N LYS A 30 -5.00 -15.15 -14.41
CA LYS A 30 -5.63 -16.43 -14.05
C LYS A 30 -5.42 -17.48 -15.15
N SER A 31 -5.60 -17.11 -16.41
CA SER A 31 -5.39 -18.03 -17.55
C SER A 31 -3.94 -18.50 -17.65
N GLY A 32 -2.97 -17.67 -17.25
CA GLY A 32 -1.55 -18.01 -17.27
C GLY A 32 -1.06 -18.74 -16.02
N ASN A 33 -1.81 -18.66 -14.92
CA ASN A 33 -1.47 -19.31 -13.65
C ASN A 33 -2.74 -19.73 -12.90
N PRO A 34 -3.18 -20.99 -13.02
CA PRO A 34 -4.38 -21.47 -12.32
C PRO A 34 -4.23 -21.45 -10.79
N ASP A 35 -3.02 -21.63 -10.27
CA ASP A 35 -2.67 -21.62 -8.83
C ASP A 35 -2.26 -20.21 -8.35
N LEU A 36 -3.05 -19.20 -8.71
CA LEU A 36 -2.74 -17.80 -8.43
C LEU A 36 -2.78 -17.52 -6.92
N LYS A 37 -1.72 -16.93 -6.37
CA LYS A 37 -1.63 -16.53 -4.96
C LYS A 37 -1.99 -15.06 -4.80
N VAL A 38 -3.16 -14.81 -4.20
CA VAL A 38 -3.71 -13.46 -4.03
C VAL A 38 -3.68 -13.06 -2.57
N GLY A 39 -3.01 -11.95 -2.27
CA GLY A 39 -3.03 -11.32 -0.96
C GLY A 39 -4.01 -10.16 -0.94
N LEU A 40 -4.97 -10.17 -0.03
CA LEU A 40 -6.01 -9.15 0.12
C LEU A 40 -5.71 -8.22 1.30
N MET A 41 -5.74 -6.93 1.05
CA MET A 41 -5.54 -5.90 2.08
C MET A 41 -6.68 -4.89 2.06
N ASN A 42 -7.22 -4.61 3.24
CA ASN A 42 -8.32 -3.66 3.46
C ASN A 42 -9.66 -4.05 2.81
N PHE A 43 -9.92 -5.34 2.64
CA PHE A 43 -11.22 -5.89 2.27
C PHE A 43 -11.95 -6.43 3.51
N ASN A 44 -13.27 -6.33 3.52
CA ASN A 44 -14.09 -6.89 4.59
C ASN A 44 -14.40 -8.39 4.39
N SER A 45 -15.08 -9.01 5.36
CA SER A 45 -15.40 -10.44 5.33
C SER A 45 -16.31 -10.86 4.18
N THR A 46 -17.27 -10.02 3.82
CA THR A 46 -18.19 -10.30 2.70
C THR A 46 -17.43 -10.25 1.38
N GLU A 47 -16.60 -9.24 1.20
CA GLU A 47 -15.74 -9.08 0.03
C GLU A 47 -14.73 -10.22 -0.12
N TYR A 48 -14.20 -10.75 1.00
CA TYR A 48 -13.36 -11.95 0.97
C TYR A 48 -14.11 -13.15 0.38
N GLY A 49 -15.37 -13.36 0.77
CA GLY A 49 -16.23 -14.39 0.19
C GLY A 49 -16.39 -14.22 -1.32
N SER A 50 -16.61 -13.00 -1.78
CA SER A 50 -16.71 -12.68 -3.21
C SER A 50 -15.39 -12.96 -3.97
N TRP A 51 -14.24 -12.65 -3.36
CA TRP A 51 -12.92 -12.97 -3.93
C TRP A 51 -12.72 -14.48 -4.14
N THR A 52 -13.12 -15.31 -3.16
CA THR A 52 -12.99 -16.77 -3.27
C THR A 52 -13.94 -17.36 -4.31
N GLN A 53 -15.11 -16.75 -4.52
CA GLN A 53 -16.03 -17.14 -5.59
C GLN A 53 -15.52 -16.71 -6.97
N LEU A 54 -14.91 -15.53 -7.07
CA LEU A 54 -14.35 -15.00 -8.32
C LEU A 54 -13.15 -15.82 -8.80
N LEU A 55 -12.35 -16.33 -7.87
CA LEU A 55 -11.10 -17.05 -8.14
C LEU A 55 -11.09 -18.42 -7.42
N PRO A 56 -11.96 -19.37 -7.78
CA PRO A 56 -12.18 -20.61 -7.02
C PRO A 56 -10.92 -21.49 -6.91
N ASP A 57 -10.05 -21.48 -7.94
CA ASP A 57 -8.84 -22.32 -7.99
C ASP A 57 -7.60 -21.55 -7.51
N SER A 58 -7.75 -20.42 -6.86
CA SER A 58 -6.66 -19.56 -6.43
C SER A 58 -6.49 -19.57 -4.90
N HIS A 59 -5.27 -19.38 -4.45
CA HIS A 59 -4.99 -19.21 -3.01
C HIS A 59 -5.21 -17.77 -2.58
N VAL A 60 -6.40 -17.48 -2.07
CA VAL A 60 -6.74 -16.15 -1.53
C VAL A 60 -6.44 -16.09 -0.03
N SER A 61 -5.69 -15.09 0.40
CA SER A 61 -5.34 -14.90 1.81
C SER A 61 -5.40 -13.44 2.23
N ILE A 62 -5.76 -13.20 3.51
CA ILE A 62 -5.84 -11.86 4.08
C ILE A 62 -4.47 -11.42 4.57
N ILE A 63 -4.07 -10.22 4.19
CA ILE A 63 -2.90 -9.53 4.71
C ILE A 63 -3.36 -8.57 5.80
N ARG A 64 -2.90 -8.81 7.02
CA ARG A 64 -3.17 -7.93 8.15
C ARG A 64 -2.20 -6.75 8.12
N LEU A 65 -2.75 -5.55 8.25
CA LEU A 65 -2.02 -4.31 8.39
C LEU A 65 -2.48 -3.62 9.66
N GLU A 66 -1.55 -3.35 10.57
CA GLU A 66 -1.83 -2.47 11.72
C GLU A 66 -2.04 -1.06 11.19
N HIS A 67 -3.05 -0.37 11.71
CA HIS A 67 -3.34 0.99 11.30
C HIS A 67 -2.31 1.96 11.88
N ALA A 68 -2.03 3.04 11.17
CA ALA A 68 -1.19 4.12 11.65
C ALA A 68 -1.84 4.76 12.90
N GLN A 69 -1.03 5.10 13.90
CA GLN A 69 -1.52 5.83 15.09
C GLN A 69 -2.18 7.15 14.71
N ASP A 70 -3.13 7.61 15.48
CA ASP A 70 -3.86 8.87 15.21
C ASP A 70 -2.97 10.10 15.20
N SER A 71 -1.86 10.06 15.95
CA SER A 71 -0.82 11.09 15.94
C SER A 71 -0.08 11.22 14.62
N ILE A 72 -0.13 10.18 13.76
CA ILE A 72 0.50 10.21 12.43
C ILE A 72 -0.46 10.86 11.46
N THR A 73 -0.21 12.12 11.16
CA THR A 73 -0.97 12.94 10.22
C THR A 73 -0.13 13.24 8.97
N TRP A 74 -0.77 13.82 7.95
CA TRP A 74 -0.03 14.29 6.78
C TRP A 74 1.01 15.33 7.15
N GLN A 75 0.68 16.24 8.06
CA GLN A 75 1.56 17.33 8.54
C GLN A 75 2.77 16.79 9.30
N THR A 76 2.59 15.72 10.10
CA THR A 76 3.73 15.11 10.82
C THR A 76 4.66 14.32 9.88
N LEU A 77 4.14 13.76 8.78
CA LEU A 77 4.95 13.11 7.74
C LEU A 77 5.61 14.12 6.80
N TYR A 78 4.92 15.22 6.49
CA TYR A 78 5.35 16.27 5.56
C TYR A 78 5.23 17.64 6.23
N PRO A 79 6.07 17.97 7.22
CA PRO A 79 6.06 19.28 7.84
C PRO A 79 6.41 20.35 6.81
N GLU A 80 5.68 21.47 6.83
CA GLU A 80 5.89 22.60 5.91
C GLU A 80 7.14 23.39 6.28
N TRP A 81 7.42 23.48 7.59
CA TRP A 81 8.55 24.20 8.15
C TRP A 81 9.26 23.34 9.18
N ILE A 82 10.59 23.37 9.13
CA ILE A 82 11.46 22.96 10.22
C ILE A 82 12.27 24.19 10.54
N ASP A 83 11.99 24.75 11.71
CA ASP A 83 12.72 25.90 12.19
C ASP A 83 14.12 25.45 12.62
N GLU A 84 15.13 25.80 11.83
CA GLU A 84 16.52 25.44 12.10
C GLU A 84 17.04 26.17 13.36
N GLU A 85 16.36 27.22 13.82
CA GLU A 85 16.73 28.00 15.00
C GLU A 85 16.21 27.38 16.32
N GLU A 86 15.18 26.55 16.28
CA GLU A 86 14.67 25.79 17.43
C GLU A 86 15.48 24.48 17.67
N GLU A 87 16.79 24.53 17.57
CA GLU A 87 17.71 23.38 17.62
C GLU A 87 17.79 22.62 18.97
N THR A 88 16.89 22.80 19.90
CA THR A 88 16.97 22.16 21.23
C THR A 88 16.52 20.72 21.24
N GLU A 89 15.65 20.29 20.30
CA GLU A 89 15.16 18.92 20.22
C GLU A 89 15.27 18.36 18.80
N ILE A 90 15.85 17.16 18.67
CA ILE A 90 15.85 16.42 17.40
C ILE A 90 14.41 16.01 17.10
N PRO A 91 13.80 16.40 15.97
CA PRO A 91 12.43 16.03 15.67
C PRO A 91 12.31 14.50 15.53
N SER A 92 11.33 13.94 16.25
CA SER A 92 10.97 12.54 16.14
C SER A 92 10.08 12.33 14.92
N CYS A 93 10.61 11.74 13.87
CA CYS A 93 9.84 11.46 12.65
C CYS A 93 8.97 10.22 12.81
N PRO A 94 7.67 10.30 12.45
CA PRO A 94 6.77 9.17 12.57
C PRO A 94 7.08 8.08 11.53
N SER A 95 6.90 6.83 11.91
CA SER A 95 7.01 5.67 11.02
C SER A 95 5.67 4.97 10.87
N LEU A 96 5.36 4.52 9.66
CA LEU A 96 4.16 3.75 9.37
C LEU A 96 4.40 2.26 9.66
N PRO A 97 3.42 1.56 10.26
CA PRO A 97 3.52 0.12 10.53
C PRO A 97 3.81 -0.71 9.27
N GLU A 98 4.49 -1.82 9.44
CA GLU A 98 4.79 -2.75 8.35
C GLU A 98 3.65 -3.79 8.19
N PRO A 99 3.37 -4.25 6.97
CA PRO A 99 2.39 -5.32 6.76
C PRO A 99 2.87 -6.62 7.39
N ASN A 100 1.99 -7.26 8.18
CA ASN A 100 2.30 -8.50 8.87
C ASN A 100 2.08 -9.70 7.93
N VAL A 101 3.17 -10.23 7.39
CA VAL A 101 3.17 -11.41 6.53
C VAL A 101 4.23 -12.41 7.02
N ARG A 102 3.86 -13.69 7.09
CA ARG A 102 4.80 -14.75 7.46
C ARG A 102 6.00 -14.76 6.50
N LYS A 103 7.19 -14.92 7.05
CA LYS A 103 8.44 -15.03 6.26
C LYS A 103 8.30 -16.14 5.20
N GLY A 104 8.64 -15.81 3.96
CA GLY A 104 8.61 -16.78 2.85
C GLY A 104 7.28 -16.85 2.08
N VAL A 105 6.20 -16.26 2.58
CA VAL A 105 4.95 -16.14 1.80
C VAL A 105 5.18 -15.17 0.64
N ARG A 106 4.65 -15.54 -0.52
CA ARG A 106 4.74 -14.76 -1.76
C ARG A 106 3.39 -14.69 -2.41
N PHE A 107 3.17 -13.58 -3.08
CA PHE A 107 1.95 -13.31 -3.81
C PHE A 107 2.26 -13.10 -5.30
N ASP A 108 1.37 -13.54 -6.15
CA ASP A 108 1.34 -13.21 -7.58
C ASP A 108 0.58 -11.91 -7.80
N VAL A 109 -0.47 -11.71 -6.99
CA VAL A 109 -1.29 -10.50 -6.97
C VAL A 109 -1.44 -10.02 -5.53
N ILE A 110 -1.28 -8.72 -5.33
CA ILE A 110 -1.62 -8.01 -4.09
C ILE A 110 -2.79 -7.10 -4.41
N ALA A 111 -3.97 -7.42 -3.89
CA ALA A 111 -5.17 -6.61 -4.08
C ALA A 111 -5.40 -5.72 -2.86
N VAL A 112 -5.67 -4.45 -3.09
CA VAL A 112 -5.84 -3.44 -2.05
C VAL A 112 -7.08 -2.60 -2.32
N LYS A 113 -7.98 -2.52 -1.35
CA LYS A 113 -9.12 -1.60 -1.40
C LYS A 113 -8.71 -0.27 -0.78
N LEU A 114 -8.67 0.80 -1.59
CA LEU A 114 -8.24 2.12 -1.12
C LEU A 114 -9.44 2.99 -0.74
N PRO A 115 -9.38 3.70 0.41
CA PRO A 115 -10.35 4.74 0.70
C PRO A 115 -10.29 5.85 -0.35
N CYS A 116 -11.43 6.45 -0.68
CA CYS A 116 -11.56 7.56 -1.61
C CYS A 116 -12.74 8.43 -1.22
N THR A 117 -12.49 9.59 -0.66
CA THR A 117 -13.55 10.51 -0.21
C THR A 117 -13.96 11.54 -1.25
N ARG A 118 -13.17 11.73 -2.30
CA ARG A 118 -13.36 12.75 -3.36
C ARG A 118 -13.57 14.19 -2.85
N VAL A 119 -13.18 14.45 -1.59
CA VAL A 119 -13.17 15.81 -1.02
C VAL A 119 -11.83 16.51 -1.26
N ALA A 120 -11.77 17.83 -1.04
CA ALA A 120 -10.53 18.58 -1.13
C ALA A 120 -9.46 17.94 -0.20
N GLY A 121 -8.23 17.79 -0.70
CA GLY A 121 -7.13 17.18 0.04
C GLY A 121 -7.13 15.64 0.10
N TRP A 122 -8.02 14.95 -0.61
CA TRP A 122 -8.08 13.48 -0.64
C TRP A 122 -6.74 12.80 -0.97
N SER A 123 -5.86 13.47 -1.69
CA SER A 123 -4.52 12.96 -2.03
C SER A 123 -3.53 13.02 -0.86
N ARG A 124 -3.82 13.81 0.18
CA ARG A 124 -3.03 13.95 1.41
C ARG A 124 -3.58 13.06 2.53
N ASP A 125 -3.97 11.85 2.19
CA ASP A 125 -4.56 10.86 3.09
C ASP A 125 -3.50 9.85 3.52
N VAL A 126 -3.23 9.80 4.84
CA VAL A 126 -2.22 8.91 5.43
C VAL A 126 -2.60 7.44 5.27
N ALA A 127 -3.88 7.08 5.41
CA ALA A 127 -4.31 5.70 5.25
C ALA A 127 -4.12 5.22 3.81
N ARG A 128 -4.44 6.07 2.82
CA ARG A 128 -4.17 5.77 1.40
C ARG A 128 -2.68 5.61 1.12
N LEU A 129 -1.85 6.51 1.66
CA LEU A 129 -0.39 6.43 1.53
C LEU A 129 0.12 5.13 2.15
N HIS A 130 -0.30 4.82 3.37
CA HIS A 130 0.12 3.64 4.12
C HIS A 130 -0.24 2.34 3.39
N LEU A 131 -1.48 2.21 2.91
CA LEU A 131 -1.93 1.04 2.15
C LEU A 131 -1.11 0.84 0.87
N GLN A 132 -0.81 1.91 0.14
CA GLN A 132 -0.04 1.84 -1.10
C GLN A 132 1.45 1.56 -0.85
N LEU A 133 2.05 2.12 0.20
CA LEU A 133 3.41 1.78 0.63
C LEU A 133 3.50 0.31 1.04
N SER A 134 2.53 -0.19 1.81
CA SER A 134 2.45 -1.59 2.21
C SER A 134 2.34 -2.53 1.01
N ALA A 135 1.50 -2.19 0.03
CA ALA A 135 1.41 -2.92 -1.23
C ALA A 135 2.74 -2.93 -2.00
N ALA A 136 3.42 -1.79 -2.05
CA ALA A 136 4.72 -1.66 -2.70
C ALA A 136 5.80 -2.52 -2.04
N LYS A 137 5.88 -2.50 -0.71
CA LYS A 137 6.81 -3.34 0.09
C LYS A 137 6.56 -4.82 -0.14
N LEU A 138 5.30 -5.25 -0.11
CA LEU A 138 4.91 -6.64 -0.38
C LEU A 138 5.22 -7.07 -1.82
N ALA A 139 5.01 -6.20 -2.80
CA ALA A 139 5.35 -6.48 -4.19
C ALA A 139 6.85 -6.70 -4.36
N VAL A 140 7.68 -5.85 -3.73
CA VAL A 140 9.15 -6.04 -3.74
C VAL A 140 9.56 -7.31 -3.02
N ALA A 141 8.95 -7.63 -1.86
CA ALA A 141 9.27 -8.83 -1.09
C ALA A 141 8.85 -10.12 -1.81
N SER A 142 7.73 -10.10 -2.55
CA SER A 142 7.23 -11.24 -3.32
C SER A 142 7.97 -11.45 -4.64
N SER A 143 8.63 -10.41 -5.17
CA SER A 143 9.30 -10.45 -6.47
C SER A 143 10.60 -11.26 -6.42
N LYS A 144 10.84 -12.10 -7.46
CA LYS A 144 12.10 -12.78 -7.75
C LYS A 144 12.54 -12.49 -9.19
N ARG A 145 13.78 -12.94 -9.56
CA ARG A 145 14.37 -12.72 -10.90
C ARG A 145 13.42 -13.01 -12.06
N ASN A 146 12.56 -14.04 -11.96
CA ASN A 146 11.65 -14.46 -13.04
C ASN A 146 10.16 -14.44 -12.62
N HIS A 147 9.84 -13.82 -11.48
CA HIS A 147 8.47 -13.78 -10.97
C HIS A 147 7.98 -12.34 -10.92
N LYS A 148 7.01 -12.02 -11.78
CA LYS A 148 6.34 -10.73 -11.83
C LYS A 148 5.19 -10.71 -10.81
N VAL A 149 5.19 -9.71 -9.97
CA VAL A 149 4.10 -9.47 -9.01
C VAL A 149 3.23 -8.35 -9.55
N HIS A 150 1.93 -8.53 -9.45
CA HIS A 150 0.96 -7.51 -9.83
C HIS A 150 0.35 -6.88 -8.58
N VAL A 151 -0.01 -5.61 -8.67
CA VAL A 151 -0.75 -4.90 -7.63
C VAL A 151 -2.05 -4.41 -8.23
N LEU A 152 -3.16 -4.83 -7.64
CA LEU A 152 -4.50 -4.40 -8.00
C LEU A 152 -5.02 -3.42 -6.94
N PHE A 153 -5.33 -2.21 -7.35
CA PHE A 153 -6.07 -1.28 -6.50
C PHE A 153 -7.53 -1.24 -6.91
N VAL A 154 -8.41 -1.32 -5.91
CA VAL A 154 -9.84 -1.04 -6.08
C VAL A 154 -10.13 0.31 -5.46
N SER A 155 -10.38 1.30 -6.29
CA SER A 155 -10.57 2.69 -5.85
C SER A 155 -11.19 3.55 -6.95
N ASP A 156 -12.05 4.47 -6.54
CA ASP A 156 -12.56 5.52 -7.42
C ASP A 156 -11.58 6.69 -7.60
N CYS A 157 -10.54 6.74 -6.77
CA CYS A 157 -9.47 7.73 -6.84
C CYS A 157 -8.19 7.13 -7.43
N PHE A 158 -7.49 7.91 -8.21
CA PHE A 158 -6.24 7.52 -8.85
C PHE A 158 -5.18 7.07 -7.81
N PRO A 159 -4.51 5.92 -7.97
CA PRO A 159 -3.39 5.51 -7.12
C PRO A 159 -2.21 6.49 -7.20
N ILE A 160 -1.36 6.53 -6.16
CA ILE A 160 -0.23 7.47 -6.09
C ILE A 160 0.76 7.22 -7.24
N PRO A 161 0.90 8.15 -8.20
CA PRO A 161 1.70 7.93 -9.40
C PRO A 161 3.21 7.85 -9.14
N ASN A 162 3.66 8.35 -8.00
CA ASN A 162 5.05 8.23 -7.60
C ASN A 162 5.46 6.78 -7.31
N LEU A 163 4.58 5.99 -6.69
CA LEU A 163 4.81 4.57 -6.43
C LEU A 163 4.39 3.70 -7.63
N PHE A 164 3.24 4.02 -8.22
CA PHE A 164 2.60 3.26 -9.29
C PHE A 164 2.39 4.13 -10.53
N PRO A 165 3.46 4.41 -11.30
CA PRO A 165 3.38 5.27 -12.48
C PRO A 165 2.56 4.63 -13.61
N CYS A 166 1.93 5.46 -14.44
CA CYS A 166 1.08 5.03 -15.57
C CYS A 166 1.78 4.04 -16.51
N LYS A 167 3.10 4.16 -16.70
CA LYS A 167 3.87 3.21 -17.54
C LYS A 167 3.83 1.77 -17.03
N ASN A 168 3.52 1.55 -15.75
CA ASN A 168 3.39 0.23 -15.13
C ASN A 168 1.93 -0.24 -15.04
N LEU A 169 0.97 0.58 -15.48
CA LEU A 169 -0.44 0.22 -15.54
C LEU A 169 -0.65 -0.80 -16.67
N VAL A 170 -1.08 -2.00 -16.29
CA VAL A 170 -1.36 -3.09 -17.25
C VAL A 170 -2.79 -3.02 -17.76
N ARG A 171 -3.72 -2.69 -16.85
CA ARG A 171 -5.15 -2.63 -17.15
C ARG A 171 -5.89 -1.72 -16.18
N HIS A 172 -6.88 -1.03 -16.70
CA HIS A 172 -7.84 -0.26 -15.93
C HIS A 172 -9.24 -0.60 -16.40
N GLU A 173 -10.08 -1.10 -15.49
CA GLU A 173 -11.47 -1.48 -15.72
C GLU A 173 -12.31 -0.86 -14.60
N GLY A 174 -13.17 0.08 -14.90
CA GLY A 174 -13.98 0.77 -13.89
C GLY A 174 -13.15 1.31 -12.73
N ASN A 175 -13.34 0.78 -11.52
CA ASN A 175 -12.54 1.14 -10.35
C ASN A 175 -11.39 0.16 -10.01
N ALA A 176 -11.10 -0.79 -10.90
CA ALA A 176 -10.00 -1.75 -10.77
C ALA A 176 -8.77 -1.30 -11.57
N TRP A 177 -7.65 -1.04 -10.89
CA TRP A 177 -6.39 -0.56 -11.43
C TRP A 177 -5.30 -1.62 -11.26
N LEU A 178 -4.94 -2.34 -12.32
CA LEU A 178 -3.93 -3.40 -12.26
C LEU A 178 -2.58 -2.87 -12.74
N TYR A 179 -1.58 -2.96 -11.88
CA TYR A 179 -0.19 -2.58 -12.15
C TYR A 179 0.74 -3.79 -12.17
N SER A 180 1.77 -3.72 -13.01
CA SER A 180 2.94 -4.60 -12.96
C SER A 180 4.17 -3.75 -12.65
N PRO A 181 4.44 -3.47 -11.36
CA PRO A 181 5.51 -2.56 -10.97
C PRO A 181 6.89 -3.14 -11.29
N ASP A 182 7.80 -2.26 -11.71
CA ASP A 182 9.22 -2.59 -11.78
C ASP A 182 9.78 -2.71 -10.35
N SER A 183 10.07 -3.94 -9.94
CA SER A 183 10.52 -4.26 -8.59
C SER A 183 11.85 -3.61 -8.22
N LYS A 184 12.74 -3.35 -9.19
CA LYS A 184 14.03 -2.67 -8.95
C LYS A 184 13.78 -1.18 -8.68
N ALA A 185 13.04 -0.53 -9.56
CA ALA A 185 12.70 0.89 -9.40
C ALA A 185 11.87 1.14 -8.12
N LEU A 186 10.95 0.22 -7.80
CA LEU A 186 10.13 0.31 -6.60
C LEU A 186 10.98 0.15 -5.33
N ARG A 187 11.94 -0.79 -5.33
CA ARG A 187 12.88 -0.99 -4.21
C ARG A 187 13.74 0.25 -3.96
N GLU A 188 14.22 0.92 -5.01
CA GLU A 188 15.00 2.16 -4.85
C GLU A 188 14.15 3.27 -4.24
N LYS A 189 12.89 3.41 -4.65
CA LYS A 189 11.98 4.38 -4.04
C LYS A 189 11.68 4.10 -2.58
N LEU A 190 11.52 2.82 -2.20
CA LEU A 190 11.24 2.42 -0.82
C LEU A 190 12.45 2.56 0.13
N ARG A 191 13.64 2.88 -0.38
CA ARG A 191 14.81 3.26 0.43
C ARG A 191 14.74 4.71 0.90
N LEU A 192 13.93 5.53 0.24
CA LEU A 192 13.75 6.91 0.64
C LEU A 192 12.81 6.97 1.85
N PRO A 193 13.01 7.93 2.75
CA PRO A 193 12.12 8.12 3.88
C PRO A 193 10.69 8.44 3.42
N VAL A 194 9.72 8.05 4.24
CA VAL A 194 8.32 8.38 4.01
C VAL A 194 8.07 9.79 4.54
N GLY A 195 7.77 10.70 3.63
CA GLY A 195 7.58 12.10 3.96
C GLY A 195 8.87 12.92 3.95
N SER A 196 8.78 14.17 4.32
CA SER A 196 9.90 15.12 4.37
C SER A 196 10.54 15.27 5.75
N CYS A 197 9.91 14.74 6.80
CA CYS A 197 10.37 14.88 8.18
C CYS A 197 11.85 14.46 8.35
N GLU A 198 12.22 13.26 7.89
CA GLU A 198 13.62 12.79 8.02
C GLU A 198 14.62 13.59 7.18
N LEU A 199 14.17 14.23 6.10
CA LEU A 199 15.05 15.07 5.28
C LEU A 199 15.42 16.37 5.99
N ALA A 200 14.59 16.79 6.89
CA ALA A 200 14.71 18.01 7.63
C ALA A 200 15.49 17.86 8.96
N VAL A 201 15.78 16.62 9.39
CA VAL A 201 16.64 16.38 10.54
C VAL A 201 18.06 16.92 10.26
N PRO A 202 18.64 17.80 11.12
CA PRO A 202 19.94 18.38 10.92
C PRO A 202 21.03 17.34 10.69
N LEU A 203 21.95 17.60 9.77
CA LEU A 203 23.06 16.68 9.43
C LEU A 203 23.90 16.30 10.64
N LYS A 204 24.11 17.23 11.57
CA LYS A 204 24.84 16.98 12.83
C LYS A 204 24.16 15.92 13.71
N ALA A 205 22.84 15.88 13.74
CA ALA A 205 22.07 14.86 14.46
C ALA A 205 22.18 13.48 13.80
N LYS A 206 22.24 13.42 12.46
CA LYS A 206 22.46 12.17 11.70
C LYS A 206 23.83 11.57 11.95
N CYS A 207 24.87 12.39 12.14
CA CYS A 207 26.23 11.90 12.41
C CYS A 207 26.36 11.24 13.79
N LYS A 208 25.56 11.60 14.79
CA LYS A 208 25.57 10.96 16.12
C LYS A 208 24.96 9.55 16.11
N LEU A 209 24.07 9.25 15.18
CA LEU A 209 23.42 7.93 15.05
C LEU A 209 24.32 6.87 14.37
N LEU A 210 25.43 7.26 13.77
CA LEU A 210 26.37 6.34 13.08
C LEU A 210 27.56 5.91 13.99
N ILE A 211 27.59 6.30 15.26
CA ILE A 211 28.73 6.03 16.18
C ILE A 211 28.35 5.01 17.30
N TYR A 212 27.20 4.31 17.16
CA TYR A 212 26.86 3.21 18.08
C TYR A 212 26.60 1.92 17.35
#